data_366bf2b7271c1665319c96e24448ce74
#
_entry.id   366bf2b7271c1665319c96e24448ce74
#
_cell.length_a   1.000
_cell.length_b   1.000
_cell.length_c   1.000
_cell.angle_alpha   90.00
_cell.angle_beta   90.00
_cell.angle_gamma   90.00
#
_symmetry.space_group_name_H-M   'P 1'
#
loop_
_entity.id
_entity.type
_entity.pdbx_description
1 polymer ?
#
loop_
_entity_poly.entity_id
_entity_poly.type
_entity_poly.pdbx_seq_one_letter_code
_entity_poly.pdbx_strand_id
1 'polypeptide(L)'
;MAQRPLVAIVDDDESIRNATRDLLRAAGFSTATYEDAESFLGSEGRASAVCVVADIRMPGMTGLELYQELVATGHGIPTVIVTAHPEELTQSRARDAGITGYLSKPFAPDDLLECVREAVAKSRSDPIPKS
;
A
#
# COMPACT_ATOMS: atom_id res chain seq x y z
N MET A 1 20.53 -10.08 11.73
CA MET A 1 19.21 -10.63 11.77
C MET A 1 18.32 -9.88 10.81
N ALA A 2 17.67 -10.58 9.94
CA ALA A 2 16.85 -9.93 8.94
C ALA A 2 15.57 -9.42 9.57
N GLN A 3 15.24 -8.19 9.31
CA GLN A 3 13.97 -7.63 9.72
C GLN A 3 12.90 -7.97 8.69
N ARG A 4 11.70 -8.20 9.17
CA ARG A 4 10.61 -8.43 8.26
C ARG A 4 10.25 -7.13 7.56
N PRO A 5 9.96 -7.18 6.27
CA PRO A 5 9.53 -5.97 5.57
C PRO A 5 8.25 -5.41 6.17
N LEU A 6 8.20 -4.11 6.34
CA LEU A 6 7.05 -3.46 6.94
C LEU A 6 6.08 -3.02 5.83
N VAL A 7 4.84 -3.49 5.94
CA VAL A 7 3.76 -3.10 5.02
C VAL A 7 2.80 -2.22 5.80
N ALA A 8 2.55 -1.03 5.30
CA ALA A 8 1.57 -0.13 5.90
C ALA A 8 0.20 -0.40 5.28
N ILE A 9 -0.81 -0.53 6.11
CA ILE A 9 -2.17 -0.80 5.67
C ILE A 9 -3.01 0.40 6.03
N VAL A 10 -3.56 1.07 5.03
CA VAL A 10 -4.34 2.29 5.22
C VAL A 10 -5.74 2.04 4.71
N ASP A 11 -6.71 1.92 5.61
CA ASP A 11 -8.09 1.61 5.25
C ASP A 11 -8.97 2.07 6.39
N ASP A 12 -10.07 2.78 6.09
CA ASP A 12 -10.95 3.29 7.11
C ASP A 12 -11.91 2.22 7.65
N ASP A 13 -12.00 1.07 7.00
CA ASP A 13 -12.83 -0.03 7.47
C ASP A 13 -12.02 -0.92 8.40
N GLU A 14 -12.39 -0.94 9.66
CA GLU A 14 -11.62 -1.68 10.67
C GLU A 14 -11.59 -3.18 10.39
N SER A 15 -12.70 -3.74 9.94
CA SER A 15 -12.73 -5.18 9.66
C SER A 15 -11.78 -5.56 8.54
N ILE A 16 -11.77 -4.77 7.48
CA ILE A 16 -10.89 -5.03 6.35
C ILE A 16 -9.44 -4.78 6.76
N ARG A 17 -9.20 -3.72 7.52
CA ARG A 17 -7.86 -3.39 7.97
C ARG A 17 -7.28 -4.52 8.81
N ASN A 18 -8.07 -5.06 9.73
CA ASN A 18 -7.62 -6.14 10.60
C ASN A 18 -7.42 -7.45 9.83
N ALA A 19 -8.32 -7.76 8.89
CA ALA A 19 -8.18 -8.97 8.09
C ALA A 19 -6.95 -8.91 7.21
N THR A 20 -6.68 -7.76 6.62
CA THR A 20 -5.50 -7.57 5.79
C THR A 20 -4.23 -7.70 6.63
N ARG A 21 -4.23 -7.10 7.82
CA ARG A 21 -3.11 -7.21 8.74
C ARG A 21 -2.81 -8.67 9.07
N ASP A 22 -3.84 -9.42 9.43
CA ASP A 22 -3.64 -10.81 9.85
C ASP A 22 -3.11 -11.66 8.69
N LEU A 23 -3.63 -11.43 7.50
CA LEU A 23 -3.18 -12.14 6.31
C LEU A 23 -1.69 -11.87 6.04
N LEU A 24 -1.29 -10.62 6.10
CA LEU A 24 0.10 -10.26 5.80
C LEU A 24 1.05 -10.73 6.88
N ARG A 25 0.64 -10.68 8.14
CA ARG A 25 1.46 -11.21 9.22
C ARG A 25 1.67 -12.71 9.07
N ALA A 26 0.63 -13.43 8.68
CA ALA A 26 0.74 -14.87 8.48
C ALA A 26 1.69 -15.18 7.34
N ALA A 27 1.85 -14.27 6.41
CA ALA A 27 2.76 -14.46 5.27
C ALA A 27 4.19 -14.00 5.56
N GLY A 28 4.45 -13.50 6.77
CA GLY A 28 5.82 -13.16 7.17
C GLY A 28 6.15 -11.68 7.13
N PHE A 29 5.17 -10.81 6.91
CA PHE A 29 5.43 -9.37 6.88
C PHE A 29 5.20 -8.74 8.24
N SER A 30 5.93 -7.68 8.54
CA SER A 30 5.57 -6.77 9.60
C SER A 30 4.49 -5.85 9.08
N THR A 31 3.58 -5.42 9.94
CA THR A 31 2.47 -4.57 9.50
C THR A 31 2.27 -3.41 10.46
N ALA A 32 1.82 -2.29 9.92
CA ALA A 32 1.33 -1.17 10.70
C ALA A 32 0.04 -0.72 10.05
N THR A 33 -0.97 -0.42 10.85
CA THR A 33 -2.30 -0.11 10.33
C THR A 33 -2.67 1.33 10.66
N TYR A 34 -3.39 1.96 9.74
CA TYR A 34 -3.81 3.35 9.86
C TYR A 34 -5.22 3.48 9.32
N GLU A 35 -6.03 4.31 9.96
CA GLU A 35 -7.41 4.46 9.51
C GLU A 35 -7.57 5.51 8.41
N ASP A 36 -6.55 6.33 8.18
CA ASP A 36 -6.59 7.30 7.10
C ASP A 36 -5.18 7.63 6.64
N ALA A 37 -5.09 8.35 5.54
CA ALA A 37 -3.80 8.67 4.93
C ALA A 37 -3.00 9.64 5.80
N GLU A 38 -3.68 10.58 6.43
CA GLU A 38 -2.99 11.58 7.25
C GLU A 38 -2.30 10.93 8.43
N SER A 39 -2.93 9.94 9.05
CA SER A 39 -2.31 9.21 10.15
C SER A 39 -1.04 8.51 9.71
N PHE A 40 -1.06 7.92 8.52
CA PHE A 40 0.14 7.28 7.99
C PHE A 40 1.23 8.30 7.70
N LEU A 41 0.87 9.40 7.05
CA LEU A 41 1.85 10.41 6.68
C LEU A 41 2.54 11.04 7.88
N GLY A 42 1.83 11.13 8.99
CA GLY A 42 2.40 11.67 10.23
C GLY A 42 3.10 10.65 11.10
N SER A 43 3.22 9.39 10.65
CA SER A 43 3.75 8.32 11.49
C SER A 43 5.19 8.00 11.15
N GLU A 44 5.84 7.28 12.05
CA GLU A 44 7.19 6.80 11.81
C GLU A 44 7.20 5.69 10.76
N GLY A 45 6.07 4.99 10.59
CA GLY A 45 5.98 3.93 9.58
C GLY A 45 6.22 4.43 8.18
N ARG A 46 5.96 5.70 7.94
CA ARG A 46 6.20 6.30 6.64
C ARG A 46 7.65 6.13 6.17
N ALA A 47 8.58 6.27 7.10
CA ALA A 47 10.00 6.17 6.75
C ALA A 47 10.46 4.72 6.61
N SER A 48 9.72 3.78 7.20
CA SER A 48 10.14 2.38 7.26
C SER A 48 9.39 1.48 6.29
N ALA A 49 8.20 1.88 5.85
CA ALA A 49 7.36 1.00 5.04
C ALA A 49 7.99 0.78 3.67
N VAL A 50 7.96 -0.46 3.23
CA VAL A 50 8.44 -0.83 1.90
C VAL A 50 7.29 -1.08 0.94
N CYS A 51 6.06 -1.05 1.44
CA CYS A 51 4.86 -1.23 0.64
C CYS A 51 3.69 -0.59 1.39
N VAL A 52 2.78 0.01 0.66
CA VAL A 52 1.54 0.55 1.22
C VAL A 52 0.38 -0.16 0.53
N VAL A 53 -0.57 -0.68 1.33
CA VAL A 53 -1.83 -1.20 0.82
C VAL A 53 -2.89 -0.19 1.23
N ALA A 54 -3.51 0.47 0.28
CA ALA A 54 -4.42 1.58 0.57
C ALA A 54 -5.73 1.43 -0.18
N ASP A 55 -6.82 1.77 0.48
CA ASP A 55 -8.12 1.87 -0.16
C ASP A 55 -8.16 3.19 -0.94
N ILE A 56 -8.91 3.20 -2.04
CA ILE A 56 -9.13 4.41 -2.79
C ILE A 56 -10.02 5.37 -1.99
N ARG A 57 -11.09 4.86 -1.40
CA ARG A 57 -12.08 5.69 -0.75
C ARG A 57 -11.84 5.76 0.75
N MET A 58 -11.35 6.89 1.20
CA MET A 58 -11.09 7.13 2.60
C MET A 58 -11.46 8.57 2.92
N PRO A 59 -11.81 8.87 4.17
CA PRO A 59 -12.04 10.27 4.54
C PRO A 59 -10.78 11.09 4.29
N GLY A 60 -10.96 12.26 3.74
CA GLY A 60 -9.84 13.14 3.44
C GLY A 60 -9.15 12.73 2.15
N MET A 61 -7.96 12.21 2.27
CA MET A 61 -7.13 11.90 1.11
C MET A 61 -7.44 10.50 0.59
N THR A 62 -7.59 10.35 -0.73
CA THR A 62 -7.76 9.02 -1.33
C THR A 62 -6.44 8.27 -1.35
N GLY A 63 -6.52 6.96 -1.64
CA GLY A 63 -5.31 6.16 -1.78
C GLY A 63 -4.40 6.64 -2.90
N LEU A 64 -4.98 7.08 -4.01
CA LEU A 64 -4.16 7.62 -5.08
C LEU A 64 -3.49 8.93 -4.68
N GLU A 65 -4.23 9.80 -4.00
CA GLU A 65 -3.65 11.05 -3.51
C GLU A 65 -2.53 10.79 -2.51
N LEU A 66 -2.70 9.78 -1.67
CA LEU A 66 -1.65 9.38 -0.74
C LEU A 66 -0.38 8.99 -1.50
N TYR A 67 -0.53 8.16 -2.52
CA TYR A 67 0.62 7.76 -3.32
C TYR A 67 1.29 8.97 -3.96
N GLN A 68 0.48 9.88 -4.51
CA GLN A 68 1.02 11.08 -5.15
C GLN A 68 1.76 11.95 -4.16
N GLU A 69 1.27 12.04 -2.94
CA GLU A 69 1.94 12.80 -1.89
C GLU A 69 3.27 12.16 -1.52
N LEU A 70 3.32 10.83 -1.43
CA LEU A 70 4.56 10.14 -1.12
C LEU A 70 5.61 10.39 -2.20
N VAL A 71 5.20 10.35 -3.47
CA VAL A 71 6.11 10.62 -4.55
C VAL A 71 6.59 12.07 -4.51
N ALA A 72 5.67 13.00 -4.27
CA ALA A 72 6.00 14.42 -4.26
C ALA A 72 6.97 14.78 -3.15
N THR A 73 6.97 14.03 -2.05
CA THR A 73 7.86 14.31 -0.93
C THR A 73 9.12 13.44 -0.94
N GLY A 74 9.38 12.75 -2.06
CA GLY A 74 10.61 11.98 -2.21
C GLY A 74 10.60 10.58 -1.64
N HIS A 75 9.43 10.11 -1.20
CA HIS A 75 9.32 8.77 -0.61
C HIS A 75 8.34 7.94 -1.43
N GLY A 76 8.69 7.63 -2.67
CA GLY A 76 7.81 6.86 -3.53
C GLY A 76 7.75 5.41 -3.12
N ILE A 77 6.93 5.10 -2.14
CA ILE A 77 6.77 3.73 -1.65
C ILE A 77 5.86 2.98 -2.61
N PRO A 78 6.26 1.78 -3.07
CA PRO A 78 5.36 0.98 -3.92
C PRO A 78 4.02 0.78 -3.24
N THR A 79 2.95 1.06 -3.97
CA THR A 79 1.61 1.10 -3.39
C THR A 79 0.69 0.16 -4.14
N VAL A 80 -0.07 -0.62 -3.38
CA VAL A 80 -1.14 -1.48 -3.88
C VAL A 80 -2.46 -0.81 -3.51
N ILE A 81 -3.28 -0.53 -4.51
CA ILE A 81 -4.60 0.05 -4.29
C ILE A 81 -5.63 -1.06 -4.26
N VAL A 82 -6.49 -1.06 -3.26
CA VAL A 82 -7.63 -1.96 -3.20
C VAL A 82 -8.88 -1.11 -3.16
N THR A 83 -9.93 -1.52 -3.87
CA THR A 83 -11.12 -0.70 -3.94
C THR A 83 -12.38 -1.52 -4.17
N ALA A 84 -13.47 -1.14 -3.49
CA ALA A 84 -14.80 -1.65 -3.79
C ALA A 84 -15.46 -0.83 -4.91
N HIS A 85 -14.79 0.21 -5.39
CA HIS A 85 -15.34 1.13 -6.37
C HIS A 85 -14.38 1.30 -7.55
N PRO A 86 -14.23 0.24 -8.37
CA PRO A 86 -13.25 0.30 -9.47
C PRO A 86 -13.57 1.36 -10.51
N GLU A 87 -14.80 1.86 -10.51
CA GLU A 87 -15.15 2.94 -11.44
C GLU A 87 -14.51 4.26 -11.05
N GLU A 88 -14.05 4.41 -9.81
CA GLU A 88 -13.43 5.67 -9.36
C GLU A 88 -11.96 5.75 -9.75
N LEU A 89 -11.33 4.61 -9.94
CA LEU A 89 -9.96 4.57 -10.44
C LEU A 89 -9.81 3.29 -11.23
N THR A 90 -9.71 3.42 -12.54
CA THR A 90 -9.57 2.25 -13.39
C THR A 90 -8.15 1.69 -13.25
N GLN A 91 -8.01 0.42 -13.60
CA GLN A 91 -6.71 -0.23 -13.51
C GLN A 91 -5.68 0.45 -14.40
N SER A 92 -6.07 0.89 -15.59
CA SER A 92 -5.12 1.55 -16.47
C SER A 92 -4.69 2.91 -15.92
N ARG A 93 -5.59 3.65 -15.32
CA ARG A 93 -5.23 4.94 -14.72
C ARG A 93 -4.33 4.75 -13.52
N ALA A 94 -4.56 3.71 -12.73
CA ALA A 94 -3.68 3.41 -11.60
C ALA A 94 -2.27 3.10 -12.08
N ARG A 95 -2.19 2.29 -13.14
CA ARG A 95 -0.90 1.94 -13.72
C ARG A 95 -0.19 3.17 -14.26
N ASP A 96 -0.90 4.04 -14.97
CA ASP A 96 -0.33 5.25 -15.53
C ASP A 96 0.18 6.18 -14.44
N ALA A 97 -0.45 6.16 -13.28
CA ALA A 97 -0.02 6.98 -12.15
C ALA A 97 1.18 6.39 -11.41
N GLY A 98 1.56 5.15 -11.71
CA GLY A 98 2.69 4.50 -11.07
C GLY A 98 2.34 3.55 -9.96
N ILE A 99 1.06 3.26 -9.76
CA ILE A 99 0.62 2.30 -8.73
C ILE A 99 1.13 0.91 -9.10
N THR A 100 1.69 0.21 -8.13
CA THR A 100 2.32 -1.08 -8.37
C THR A 100 1.31 -2.20 -8.51
N GLY A 101 0.25 -2.20 -7.71
CA GLY A 101 -0.77 -3.24 -7.76
C GLY A 101 -2.15 -2.65 -7.60
N TYR A 102 -3.15 -3.31 -8.17
CA TYR A 102 -4.53 -2.83 -8.14
C TYR A 102 -5.45 -4.03 -8.00
N LEU A 103 -6.33 -4.01 -7.01
CA LEU A 103 -7.28 -5.08 -6.77
C LEU A 103 -8.65 -4.51 -6.48
N SER A 104 -9.68 -5.17 -7.05
CA SER A 104 -11.07 -4.85 -6.70
C SER A 104 -11.51 -5.74 -5.55
N LYS A 105 -12.25 -5.17 -4.62
CA LYS A 105 -12.85 -5.94 -3.52
C LYS A 105 -14.12 -6.60 -4.01
N PRO A 106 -14.41 -7.81 -3.58
CA PRO A 106 -13.57 -8.68 -2.76
C PRO A 106 -12.45 -9.30 -3.58
N PHE A 107 -11.29 -9.46 -2.99
CA PHE A 107 -10.17 -10.08 -3.69
C PHE A 107 -9.78 -11.37 -3.01
N ALA A 108 -9.11 -12.24 -3.74
CA ALA A 108 -8.59 -13.47 -3.16
C ALA A 108 -7.35 -13.15 -2.34
N PRO A 109 -7.15 -13.81 -1.19
CA PRO A 109 -5.95 -13.56 -0.39
C PRO A 109 -4.65 -13.74 -1.17
N ASP A 110 -4.59 -14.74 -2.04
CA ASP A 110 -3.37 -14.98 -2.82
C ASP A 110 -3.08 -13.82 -3.77
N ASP A 111 -4.11 -13.18 -4.30
CA ASP A 111 -3.91 -12.04 -5.19
C ASP A 111 -3.30 -10.87 -4.44
N LEU A 112 -3.76 -10.61 -3.22
CA LEU A 112 -3.17 -9.55 -2.42
C LEU A 112 -1.72 -9.88 -2.07
N LEU A 113 -1.45 -11.12 -1.66
CA LEU A 113 -0.08 -11.51 -1.32
C LEU A 113 0.85 -11.36 -2.51
N GLU A 114 0.38 -11.72 -3.69
CA GLU A 114 1.20 -11.57 -4.88
C GLU A 114 1.53 -10.11 -5.16
N CYS A 115 0.53 -9.24 -5.07
CA CYS A 115 0.73 -7.81 -5.26
C CYS A 115 1.72 -7.24 -4.25
N VAL A 116 1.58 -7.64 -2.98
CA VAL A 116 2.45 -7.14 -1.93
C VAL A 116 3.88 -7.66 -2.14
N ARG A 117 4.03 -8.92 -2.50
CA ARG A 117 5.37 -9.47 -2.76
C ARG A 117 6.04 -8.76 -3.92
N GLU A 118 5.30 -8.46 -4.96
CA GLU A 118 5.86 -7.71 -6.09
C GLU A 118 6.26 -6.29 -5.66
N ALA A 119 5.45 -5.65 -4.84
CA ALA A 119 5.75 -4.31 -4.36
C ALA A 119 7.01 -4.32 -3.48
N VAL A 120 7.11 -5.29 -2.59
CA VAL A 120 8.29 -5.39 -1.72
C VAL A 120 9.53 -5.68 -2.54
N ALA A 121 9.43 -6.56 -3.53
CA ALA A 121 10.55 -6.87 -4.41
C ALA A 121 10.98 -5.64 -5.20
N LYS A 122 10.02 -4.84 -5.65
CA LYS A 122 10.34 -3.63 -6.38
C LYS A 122 11.05 -2.63 -5.48
N SER A 123 10.61 -2.51 -4.24
CA SER A 123 11.26 -1.62 -3.29
C SER A 123 12.71 -2.03 -3.05
N ARG A 124 12.97 -3.33 -2.97
CA ARG A 124 14.31 -3.83 -2.70
C ARG A 124 15.22 -3.76 -3.91
N SER A 125 14.66 -4.06 -5.09
CA SER A 125 15.48 -4.11 -6.30
C SER A 125 15.56 -2.77 -6.97
N ASP A 126 14.80 -1.80 -6.52
CA ASP A 126 14.85 -0.47 -7.11
C ASP A 126 16.22 0.08 -6.80
N PRO A 127 17.08 0.21 -7.81
CA PRO A 127 18.44 0.63 -7.51
C PRO A 127 18.38 2.02 -6.96
N ILE A 128 19.17 2.20 -5.96
CA ILE A 128 19.37 3.51 -5.47
C ILE A 128 19.81 4.34 -6.63
N PRO A 129 19.18 5.45 -6.85
CA PRO A 129 19.57 6.28 -7.96
C PRO A 129 21.06 6.46 -7.89
N LYS A 130 21.68 6.03 -8.92
CA LYS A 130 23.08 6.16 -8.94
C LYS A 130 23.34 7.52 -9.15
N SER A 131 22.91 8.20 -8.78
CA SER A 131 23.23 9.55 -9.07
C SER A 131 24.50 9.87 -8.92
#